data_fb19f4e93ed6b87eea87760dbc2c953a
#
_entry.id   fb19f4e93ed6b87eea87760dbc2c953a
#
_cell.length_a   1.000
_cell.length_b   1.000
_cell.length_c   1.000
_cell.angle_alpha   90.00
_cell.angle_beta   90.00
_cell.angle_gamma   90.00
#
_symmetry.space_group_name_H-M   'P 1'
#
loop_
_entity.id
_entity.type
_entity.pdbx_description
1 polymer ?
#
loop_
_entity_poly.entity_id
_entity_poly.type
_entity_poly.pdbx_seq_one_letter_code
_entity_poly.pdbx_strand_id
1 'polypeptide(L)'
;LGSAAAFVVLEAAPHAEARGAKPYARLAGIGANRARREAKGDIQTSLAGVLESIGFAGSRAPFAMLSGASGVEPATSEELAFLRSIGSERSATGLRAYGTALGHAVEAHFPLGVALACLALHRSAFYPPFESSDIEQPIESVPDSILVTCVGHWRGEGLAIVERVSAAAEGAV
;
A
#
# COMPACT_ATOMS: atom_id res chain seq x y z
N LEU A 1 -17.54 3.48 -8.89
CA LEU A 1 -17.63 2.74 -7.63
C LEU A 1 -17.47 1.26 -7.91
N GLY A 2 -16.75 0.55 -7.03
CA GLY A 2 -16.58 -0.89 -7.05
C GLY A 2 -17.40 -1.58 -5.96
N SER A 3 -17.58 -2.89 -6.11
CA SER A 3 -18.17 -3.74 -5.08
C SER A 3 -17.13 -4.74 -4.62
N ALA A 4 -16.59 -4.55 -3.43
CA ALA A 4 -15.61 -5.44 -2.83
C ALA A 4 -15.74 -5.45 -1.31
N ALA A 5 -15.25 -6.53 -0.70
CA ALA A 5 -15.07 -6.63 0.74
C ALA A 5 -13.66 -7.18 1.02
N ALA A 6 -13.05 -6.72 2.10
CA ALA A 6 -11.78 -7.23 2.57
C ALA A 6 -11.82 -7.43 4.08
N PHE A 7 -11.28 -8.55 4.52
CA PHE A 7 -11.12 -8.87 5.93
C PHE A 7 -9.66 -9.20 6.20
N VAL A 8 -9.08 -8.56 7.19
CA VAL A 8 -7.69 -8.75 7.60
C VAL A 8 -7.67 -9.14 9.07
N VAL A 9 -7.05 -10.26 9.39
CA VAL A 9 -6.80 -10.65 10.77
C VAL A 9 -5.45 -10.10 11.20
N LEU A 10 -5.46 -9.26 12.22
CA LEU A 10 -4.26 -8.66 12.80
C LEU A 10 -3.98 -9.29 14.16
N GLU A 11 -2.74 -9.73 14.34
CA GLU A 11 -2.27 -10.30 15.60
C GLU A 11 -0.90 -9.72 15.97
N ALA A 12 -0.64 -9.62 17.27
CA ALA A 12 0.72 -9.35 17.73
C ALA A 12 1.63 -10.55 17.41
N ALA A 13 2.87 -10.30 16.94
CA ALA A 13 3.79 -11.36 16.54
C ALA A 13 3.98 -12.44 17.63
N PRO A 14 4.20 -12.12 18.94
CA PRO A 14 4.33 -13.15 19.95
C PRO A 14 3.08 -14.05 20.12
N HIS A 15 1.89 -13.48 19.87
CA HIS A 15 0.64 -14.26 19.94
C HIS A 15 0.52 -15.22 18.75
N ALA A 16 0.81 -14.73 17.55
CA ALA A 16 0.82 -15.57 16.34
C ALA A 16 1.83 -16.72 16.44
N GLU A 17 3.04 -16.42 16.92
CA GLU A 17 4.09 -17.42 17.16
C GLU A 17 3.67 -18.48 18.19
N ALA A 18 3.11 -18.06 19.34
CA ALA A 18 2.69 -18.95 20.42
C ALA A 18 1.64 -19.98 19.98
N ARG A 19 0.82 -19.67 18.98
CA ARG A 19 -0.18 -20.61 18.43
C ARG A 19 0.25 -21.26 17.12
N GLY A 20 1.49 -21.05 16.68
CA GLY A 20 2.03 -21.65 15.45
C GLY A 20 1.41 -21.08 14.16
N ALA A 21 0.90 -19.83 14.18
CA ALA A 21 0.36 -19.22 12.99
C ALA A 21 1.47 -18.86 11.99
N LYS A 22 1.15 -19.02 10.71
CA LYS A 22 2.03 -18.58 9.61
C LYS A 22 1.47 -17.28 9.05
N PRO A 23 2.01 -16.11 9.43
CA PRO A 23 1.53 -14.83 8.92
C PRO A 23 1.87 -14.68 7.43
N TYR A 24 1.00 -14.02 6.67
CA TYR A 24 1.23 -13.72 5.25
C TYR A 24 2.24 -12.59 5.08
N ALA A 25 2.20 -11.64 5.98
CA ALA A 25 3.08 -10.47 5.98
C ALA A 25 3.09 -9.79 7.35
N ARG A 26 3.95 -8.82 7.54
CA ARG A 26 4.01 -7.93 8.68
C ARG A 26 3.48 -6.55 8.31
N LEU A 27 2.55 -6.01 9.08
CA LEU A 27 2.18 -4.61 8.99
C LEU A 27 3.22 -3.78 9.77
N ALA A 28 4.17 -3.19 9.07
CA ALA A 28 5.30 -2.48 9.65
C ALA A 28 4.97 -1.04 10.07
N GLY A 29 4.03 -0.42 9.35
CA GLY A 29 3.54 0.91 9.65
C GLY A 29 2.16 1.12 9.07
N ILE A 30 1.35 1.91 9.72
CA ILE A 30 0.04 2.35 9.23
C ILE A 30 -0.24 3.74 9.76
N GLY A 31 -0.75 4.60 8.89
CA GLY A 31 -1.14 5.95 9.24
C GLY A 31 -2.26 6.45 8.36
N ALA A 32 -2.99 7.41 8.88
CA ALA A 32 -4.06 8.07 8.17
C ALA A 32 -4.15 9.54 8.55
N ASN A 33 -4.66 10.33 7.62
CA ASN A 33 -4.98 11.74 7.85
C ASN A 33 -6.31 12.08 7.18
N ARG A 34 -6.81 13.26 7.44
CA ARG A 34 -8.02 13.82 6.86
C ARG A 34 -7.77 15.27 6.46
N ALA A 35 -7.08 15.47 5.34
CA ALA A 35 -6.79 16.80 4.85
C ALA A 35 -8.06 17.61 4.55
N ARG A 36 -7.99 18.93 4.79
CA ARG A 36 -8.88 19.86 4.14
C ARG A 36 -8.40 20.06 2.71
N ARG A 37 -9.22 19.75 1.74
CA ARG A 37 -8.88 19.87 0.31
C ARG A 37 -9.34 21.23 -0.20
N GLU A 38 -8.62 22.27 0.19
CA GLU A 38 -8.92 23.68 -0.15
C GLU A 38 -8.07 24.15 -1.33
N ALA A 39 -6.90 23.54 -1.52
CA ALA A 39 -5.97 23.88 -2.58
C ALA A 39 -5.38 22.61 -3.25
N LYS A 40 -4.87 22.81 -4.47
CA LYS A 40 -4.10 21.78 -5.17
C LYS A 40 -2.83 21.46 -4.38
N GLY A 41 -2.56 20.17 -4.17
CA GLY A 41 -1.40 19.68 -3.43
C GLY A 41 -1.69 19.36 -1.95
N ASP A 42 -2.88 19.64 -1.45
CA ASP A 42 -3.25 19.34 -0.06
C ASP A 42 -3.21 17.84 0.23
N ILE A 43 -3.62 17.00 -0.73
CA ILE A 43 -3.55 15.55 -0.62
C ILE A 43 -2.09 15.09 -0.61
N GLN A 44 -1.24 15.62 -1.48
CA GLN A 44 0.19 15.29 -1.51
C GLN A 44 0.87 15.64 -0.19
N THR A 45 0.60 16.83 0.34
CA THR A 45 1.14 17.29 1.63
C THR A 45 0.68 16.39 2.77
N SER A 46 -0.60 16.00 2.75
CA SER A 46 -1.19 15.08 3.73
C SER A 46 -0.51 13.71 3.68
N LEU A 47 -0.35 13.13 2.49
CA LEU A 47 0.32 11.84 2.29
C LEU A 47 1.78 11.88 2.73
N ALA A 48 2.50 12.97 2.44
CA ALA A 48 3.88 13.15 2.89
C ALA A 48 4.00 13.16 4.42
N GLY A 49 3.11 13.88 5.09
CA GLY A 49 3.08 13.90 6.56
C GLY A 49 2.74 12.54 7.18
N VAL A 50 1.82 11.78 6.55
CA VAL A 50 1.54 10.40 6.98
C VAL A 50 2.77 9.51 6.78
N LEU A 51 3.45 9.62 5.63
CA LEU A 51 4.65 8.83 5.33
C LEU A 51 5.76 9.06 6.37
N GLU A 52 5.98 10.30 6.79
CA GLU A 52 6.93 10.63 7.85
C GLU A 52 6.51 10.01 9.18
N SER A 53 5.24 10.11 9.54
CA SER A 53 4.71 9.62 10.83
C SER A 53 4.84 8.11 11.02
N ILE A 54 4.81 7.34 9.92
CA ILE A 54 4.95 5.87 9.95
C ILE A 54 6.41 5.40 9.80
N GLY A 55 7.38 6.32 9.79
CA GLY A 55 8.80 6.01 9.83
C GLY A 55 9.41 5.49 8.53
N PHE A 56 8.70 5.57 7.42
CA PHE A 56 9.19 5.11 6.11
C PHE A 56 10.26 6.04 5.51
N ALA A 57 10.36 7.26 6.01
CA ALA A 57 11.21 8.31 5.46
C ALA A 57 12.71 7.94 5.39
N GLY A 58 13.21 7.07 6.24
CA GLY A 58 14.61 6.64 6.30
C GLY A 58 14.96 5.39 5.49
N SER A 59 13.99 4.64 4.97
CA SER A 59 14.25 3.39 4.26
C SER A 59 14.85 3.65 2.86
N ARG A 60 15.95 2.95 2.56
CA ARG A 60 16.56 2.90 1.22
C ARG A 60 16.42 1.53 0.56
N ALA A 61 15.78 0.58 1.22
CA ALA A 61 15.52 -0.73 0.65
C ALA A 61 14.55 -0.63 -0.54
N PRO A 62 14.67 -1.50 -1.55
CA PRO A 62 13.73 -1.57 -2.64
C PRO A 62 12.31 -1.84 -2.14
N PHE A 63 11.32 -1.18 -2.73
CA PHE A 63 9.91 -1.36 -2.42
C PHE A 63 9.04 -1.24 -3.67
N ALA A 64 7.88 -1.87 -3.64
CA ALA A 64 6.84 -1.66 -4.64
C ALA A 64 5.76 -0.72 -4.09
N MET A 65 5.01 -0.10 -4.98
CA MET A 65 3.90 0.78 -4.63
C MET A 65 2.58 0.18 -5.11
N LEU A 66 1.59 0.17 -4.23
CA LEU A 66 0.24 -0.30 -4.51
C LEU A 66 -0.76 0.81 -4.19
N SER A 67 -1.28 1.44 -5.24
CA SER A 67 -2.16 2.61 -5.17
C SER A 67 -3.64 2.25 -5.20
N GLY A 68 -4.44 2.99 -4.45
CA GLY A 68 -5.90 2.95 -4.53
C GLY A 68 -6.49 3.81 -5.64
N ALA A 69 -5.67 4.41 -6.50
CA ALA A 69 -6.14 5.28 -7.58
C ALA A 69 -7.21 4.60 -8.44
N SER A 70 -8.33 5.26 -8.64
CA SER A 70 -9.52 4.73 -9.33
C SER A 70 -10.03 5.66 -10.45
N GLY A 71 -9.25 6.66 -10.84
CA GLY A 71 -9.61 7.62 -11.89
C GLY A 71 -10.44 8.81 -11.41
N VAL A 72 -10.77 8.91 -10.12
CA VAL A 72 -11.52 10.05 -9.58
C VAL A 72 -10.60 11.23 -9.28
N GLU A 73 -10.88 12.36 -9.90
CA GLU A 73 -10.11 13.60 -9.73
C GLU A 73 -10.65 14.48 -8.59
N PRO A 74 -9.80 15.25 -7.89
CA PRO A 74 -8.33 15.33 -8.01
C PRO A 74 -7.56 14.25 -7.23
N ALA A 75 -8.27 13.34 -6.56
CA ALA A 75 -7.66 12.33 -5.68
C ALA A 75 -6.60 11.48 -6.42
N THR A 76 -6.95 10.99 -7.61
CA THR A 76 -6.05 10.16 -8.42
C THR A 76 -4.79 10.91 -8.84
N SER A 77 -4.94 12.11 -9.42
CA SER A 77 -3.77 12.87 -9.92
C SER A 77 -2.82 13.29 -8.80
N GLU A 78 -3.32 13.67 -7.64
CA GLU A 78 -2.48 14.05 -6.50
C GLU A 78 -1.84 12.86 -5.80
N GLU A 79 -2.54 11.72 -5.67
CA GLU A 79 -1.96 10.48 -5.16
C GLU A 79 -0.81 10.01 -6.07
N LEU A 80 -1.03 10.00 -7.39
CA LEU A 80 0.00 9.61 -8.34
C LEU A 80 1.18 10.57 -8.39
N ALA A 81 0.96 11.87 -8.25
CA ALA A 81 2.04 12.84 -8.16
C ALA A 81 2.91 12.61 -6.92
N PHE A 82 2.30 12.32 -5.77
CA PHE A 82 3.01 11.91 -4.56
C PHE A 82 3.82 10.62 -4.78
N LEU A 83 3.21 9.58 -5.33
CA LEU A 83 3.88 8.30 -5.56
C LEU A 83 5.05 8.41 -6.56
N ARG A 84 4.91 9.22 -7.61
CA ARG A 84 6.01 9.50 -8.56
C ARG A 84 7.16 10.24 -7.89
N SER A 85 6.87 11.20 -7.02
CA SER A 85 7.89 11.93 -6.25
C SER A 85 8.71 10.96 -5.39
N ILE A 86 8.06 10.17 -4.55
CA ILE A 86 8.78 9.21 -3.69
C ILE A 86 9.45 8.09 -4.49
N GLY A 87 8.88 7.67 -5.62
CA GLY A 87 9.45 6.66 -6.49
C GLY A 87 10.73 7.12 -7.18
N SER A 88 10.81 8.40 -7.56
CA SER A 88 12.02 8.99 -8.16
C SER A 88 13.15 9.25 -7.15
N GLU A 89 12.79 9.52 -5.91
CA GLU A 89 13.74 9.80 -4.82
C GLU A 89 14.29 8.52 -4.15
N ARG A 90 13.61 7.40 -4.34
CA ARG A 90 13.87 6.14 -3.63
C ARG A 90 13.87 4.96 -4.59
N SER A 91 14.30 3.80 -4.11
CA SER A 91 14.40 2.57 -4.89
C SER A 91 13.04 1.88 -5.10
N ALA A 92 12.07 2.59 -5.71
CA ALA A 92 10.80 1.99 -6.10
C ALA A 92 11.00 1.05 -7.29
N THR A 93 10.47 -0.18 -7.19
CA THR A 93 10.59 -1.21 -8.24
C THR A 93 9.43 -1.20 -9.23
N GLY A 94 8.35 -0.50 -8.90
CA GLY A 94 7.19 -0.34 -9.79
C GLY A 94 5.94 0.11 -9.03
N LEU A 95 4.93 0.46 -9.80
CA LEU A 95 3.62 0.95 -9.33
C LEU A 95 2.51 0.09 -9.90
N ARG A 96 1.57 -0.28 -9.04
CA ARG A 96 0.32 -0.96 -9.39
C ARG A 96 -0.86 -0.21 -8.78
N ALA A 97 -1.98 -0.14 -9.49
CA ALA A 97 -3.18 0.53 -9.02
C ALA A 97 -4.37 -0.45 -9.00
N TYR A 98 -4.73 -0.95 -7.83
CA TYR A 98 -5.84 -1.90 -7.70
C TYR A 98 -7.22 -1.27 -7.95
N GLY A 99 -7.33 0.06 -7.86
CA GLY A 99 -8.57 0.77 -8.17
C GLY A 99 -8.95 0.73 -9.64
N THR A 100 -8.00 0.54 -10.57
CA THR A 100 -8.27 0.41 -12.00
C THR A 100 -9.11 -0.82 -12.32
N ALA A 101 -8.81 -1.94 -11.67
CA ALA A 101 -9.52 -3.20 -11.88
C ALA A 101 -10.80 -3.32 -11.06
N LEU A 102 -10.81 -2.79 -9.84
CA LEU A 102 -11.86 -3.05 -8.86
C LEU A 102 -12.81 -1.87 -8.65
N GLY A 103 -12.49 -0.70 -9.22
CA GLY A 103 -13.15 0.54 -8.86
C GLY A 103 -12.89 0.92 -7.40
N HIS A 104 -13.47 2.01 -6.93
CA HIS A 104 -13.32 2.45 -5.55
C HIS A 104 -14.35 1.77 -4.63
N ALA A 105 -13.88 0.98 -3.68
CA ALA A 105 -14.71 0.18 -2.77
C ALA A 105 -15.01 0.89 -1.43
N VAL A 106 -14.98 2.21 -1.43
CA VAL A 106 -15.29 3.09 -0.28
C VAL A 106 -14.50 2.68 0.98
N GLU A 107 -15.16 2.28 2.06
CA GLU A 107 -14.52 1.90 3.33
C GLU A 107 -13.65 0.65 3.21
N ALA A 108 -14.01 -0.27 2.33
CA ALA A 108 -13.24 -1.49 2.09
C ALA A 108 -11.98 -1.26 1.24
N HIS A 109 -11.82 -0.07 0.64
CA HIS A 109 -10.77 0.18 -0.36
C HIS A 109 -9.36 0.06 0.23
N PHE A 110 -9.08 0.73 1.33
CA PHE A 110 -7.78 0.65 1.98
C PHE A 110 -7.46 -0.76 2.55
N PRO A 111 -8.34 -1.41 3.32
CA PRO A 111 -8.13 -2.81 3.74
C PRO A 111 -7.92 -3.77 2.57
N LEU A 112 -8.56 -3.54 1.43
CA LEU A 112 -8.38 -4.33 0.20
C LEU A 112 -6.95 -4.19 -0.33
N GLY A 113 -6.41 -2.97 -0.40
CA GLY A 113 -5.03 -2.71 -0.78
C GLY A 113 -4.03 -3.41 0.14
N VAL A 114 -4.26 -3.35 1.45
CA VAL A 114 -3.42 -4.06 2.44
C VAL A 114 -3.48 -5.58 2.23
N ALA A 115 -4.67 -6.14 2.02
CA ALA A 115 -4.83 -7.58 1.76
C ALA A 115 -4.13 -8.02 0.47
N LEU A 116 -4.21 -7.23 -0.61
CA LEU A 116 -3.51 -7.48 -1.87
C LEU A 116 -1.99 -7.42 -1.70
N ALA A 117 -1.48 -6.47 -0.92
CA ALA A 117 -0.05 -6.39 -0.59
C ALA A 117 0.42 -7.63 0.19
N CYS A 118 -0.34 -8.05 1.20
CA CYS A 118 -0.04 -9.28 1.95
C CYS A 118 -0.01 -10.52 1.03
N LEU A 119 -0.97 -10.63 0.12
CA LEU A 119 -1.02 -11.74 -0.84
C LEU A 119 0.15 -11.70 -1.83
N ALA A 120 0.52 -10.51 -2.32
CA ALA A 120 1.66 -10.34 -3.23
C ALA A 120 2.97 -10.77 -2.57
N LEU A 121 3.21 -10.37 -1.33
CA LEU A 121 4.38 -10.79 -0.55
C LEU A 121 4.37 -12.29 -0.27
N HIS A 122 3.26 -12.84 0.18
CA HIS A 122 3.11 -14.26 0.49
C HIS A 122 3.32 -15.15 -0.73
N ARG A 123 2.80 -14.74 -1.89
CA ARG A 123 2.93 -15.47 -3.16
C ARG A 123 4.18 -15.12 -3.95
N SER A 124 4.96 -14.13 -3.53
CA SER A 124 6.08 -13.56 -4.28
C SER A 124 5.69 -13.17 -5.72
N ALA A 125 4.46 -12.76 -5.93
CA ALA A 125 3.91 -12.37 -7.22
C ALA A 125 2.79 -11.35 -7.07
N PHE A 126 2.79 -10.30 -7.90
CA PHE A 126 1.60 -9.45 -8.07
C PHE A 126 0.59 -10.13 -9.01
N TYR A 127 -0.67 -9.75 -8.88
CA TYR A 127 -1.68 -10.05 -9.89
C TYR A 127 -1.29 -9.42 -11.24
N PRO A 128 -1.68 -9.99 -12.40
CA PRO A 128 -1.36 -9.40 -13.69
C PRO A 128 -1.97 -8.00 -13.83
N PRO A 129 -1.33 -7.06 -14.57
CA PRO A 129 -1.92 -5.77 -14.87
C PRO A 129 -3.29 -5.94 -15.52
N PHE A 130 -4.28 -5.13 -15.09
CA PHE A 130 -5.59 -5.10 -15.74
C PHE A 130 -5.50 -4.48 -17.15
N GLU A 131 -4.67 -3.45 -17.26
CA GLU A 131 -4.37 -2.76 -18.53
C GLU A 131 -2.90 -2.32 -18.53
N SER A 132 -2.35 -2.06 -19.71
CA SER A 132 -0.99 -1.50 -19.82
C SER A 132 -1.08 0.02 -19.70
N SER A 133 -0.65 0.56 -18.59
CA SER A 133 -0.61 2.00 -18.34
C SER A 133 0.57 2.37 -17.43
N ASP A 134 0.79 3.67 -17.23
CA ASP A 134 1.85 4.16 -16.34
C ASP A 134 1.58 3.91 -14.85
N ILE A 135 0.35 3.51 -14.50
CA ILE A 135 -0.06 3.16 -13.14
C ILE A 135 -0.31 1.67 -12.93
N GLU A 136 -0.17 0.86 -13.98
CA GLU A 136 -0.28 -0.59 -13.99
C GLU A 136 0.97 -1.22 -14.61
N GLN A 137 2.12 -0.97 -13.99
CA GLN A 137 3.42 -1.43 -14.49
C GLN A 137 3.65 -2.89 -14.13
N PRO A 138 4.23 -3.70 -15.02
CA PRO A 138 4.73 -5.02 -14.65
C PRO A 138 5.77 -4.91 -13.54
N ILE A 139 5.66 -5.77 -12.53
CA ILE A 139 6.66 -5.93 -11.48
C ILE A 139 7.16 -7.35 -11.56
N GLU A 140 8.40 -7.51 -12.06
CA GLU A 140 9.01 -8.82 -12.31
C GLU A 140 9.34 -9.56 -11.02
N SER A 141 9.77 -8.82 -9.99
CA SER A 141 10.09 -9.39 -8.68
C SER A 141 9.44 -8.58 -7.57
N VAL A 142 8.76 -9.23 -6.65
CA VAL A 142 8.15 -8.58 -5.49
C VAL A 142 9.23 -8.30 -4.45
N PRO A 143 9.53 -7.03 -4.14
CA PRO A 143 10.48 -6.68 -3.09
C PRO A 143 9.93 -7.07 -1.71
N ASP A 144 10.75 -6.97 -0.67
CA ASP A 144 10.34 -7.32 0.69
C ASP A 144 9.42 -6.30 1.36
N SER A 145 9.19 -5.18 0.72
CA SER A 145 8.31 -4.11 1.22
C SER A 145 7.38 -3.58 0.15
N ILE A 146 6.13 -3.36 0.51
CA ILE A 146 5.11 -2.72 -0.33
C ILE A 146 4.52 -1.54 0.42
N LEU A 147 4.57 -0.36 -0.19
CA LEU A 147 3.86 0.81 0.26
C LEU A 147 2.46 0.81 -0.35
N VAL A 148 1.45 0.75 0.48
CA VAL A 148 0.04 0.84 0.08
C VAL A 148 -0.45 2.25 0.33
N THR A 149 -1.12 2.85 -0.66
CA THR A 149 -1.79 4.14 -0.51
C THR A 149 -3.27 4.03 -0.86
N CYS A 150 -4.06 4.90 -0.26
CA CYS A 150 -5.47 5.06 -0.58
C CYS A 150 -5.91 6.50 -0.28
N VAL A 151 -6.56 7.11 -1.24
CA VAL A 151 -7.17 8.42 -1.09
C VAL A 151 -8.67 8.30 -1.30
N GLY A 152 -9.43 8.64 -0.27
CA GLY A 152 -10.90 8.63 -0.33
C GLY A 152 -11.43 9.72 -1.25
N HIS A 153 -12.56 9.50 -1.90
CA HIS A 153 -13.16 10.44 -2.85
C HIS A 153 -13.45 11.82 -2.24
N TRP A 154 -13.95 11.82 -1.02
CA TRP A 154 -14.30 13.07 -0.34
C TRP A 154 -13.20 13.54 0.61
N ARG A 155 -12.74 12.67 1.49
CA ARG A 155 -11.68 12.92 2.47
C ARG A 155 -11.08 11.60 2.93
N GLY A 156 -9.91 11.71 3.54
CA GLY A 156 -9.19 10.59 4.12
C GLY A 156 -8.06 10.12 3.21
N GLU A 157 -6.86 10.15 3.76
CA GLU A 157 -5.63 9.63 3.17
C GLU A 157 -5.10 8.56 4.09
N GLY A 158 -4.81 7.38 3.54
CA GLY A 158 -4.24 6.26 4.28
C GLY A 158 -2.98 5.73 3.62
N LEU A 159 -1.99 5.39 4.44
CA LEU A 159 -0.79 4.67 4.03
C LEU A 159 -0.53 3.48 4.93
N ALA A 160 -0.03 2.41 4.34
CA ALA A 160 0.50 1.27 5.08
C ALA A 160 1.81 0.78 4.48
N ILE A 161 2.71 0.32 5.34
CA ILE A 161 3.91 -0.41 4.96
C ILE A 161 3.67 -1.87 5.30
N VAL A 162 3.67 -2.72 4.29
CA VAL A 162 3.51 -4.17 4.42
C VAL A 162 4.84 -4.81 4.04
N GLU A 163 5.36 -5.65 4.91
CA GLU A 163 6.68 -6.27 4.73
C GLU A 163 6.61 -7.78 4.77
N ARG A 164 7.53 -8.41 4.05
CA ARG A 164 7.72 -9.86 4.10
C ARG A 164 8.12 -10.28 5.51
N VAL A 165 7.57 -11.38 5.97
CA VAL A 165 8.05 -12.02 7.20
C VAL A 165 9.40 -12.66 6.89
N SER A 166 10.45 -12.25 7.61
CA SER A 166 11.78 -12.83 7.42
C SER A 166 11.82 -14.24 7.99
N ALA A 167 12.46 -15.16 7.25
CA ALA A 167 12.66 -16.56 7.67
C ALA A 167 13.52 -16.70 8.95
N ALA A 168 14.07 -15.63 9.50
CA ALA A 168 14.85 -15.65 10.74
C ALA A 168 14.03 -15.97 12.00
N ALA A 169 12.70 -16.00 11.89
CA ALA A 169 11.82 -16.46 12.98
C ALA A 169 11.58 -18.00 12.96
N GLU A 170 12.00 -18.70 11.92
CA GLU A 170 11.80 -20.18 11.82
C GLU A 170 12.91 -21.02 12.46
N GLY A 171 13.98 -20.40 12.97
CA GLY A 171 15.20 -21.12 13.43
C GLY A 171 15.57 -21.00 14.89
N ALA A 172 14.75 -20.41 15.75
CA ALA A 172 14.99 -20.34 17.19
C ALA A 172 14.01 -21.27 17.94
N VAL A 173 14.26 -22.54 17.85
CA VAL A 173 13.77 -23.57 18.79
C VAL A 173 14.97 -24.20 19.50
#